data_2da02a21ecd58aff604bb5c4e6bc7cfe
#
_entry.id   2da02a21ecd58aff604bb5c4e6bc7cfe
#
_cell.length_a   1.000
_cell.length_b   1.000
_cell.length_c   1.000
_cell.angle_alpha   90.00
_cell.angle_beta   90.00
_cell.angle_gamma   90.00
#
_symmetry.space_group_name_H-M   'P 1'
#
loop_
_entity.id
_entity.type
_entity.pdbx_description
1 polymer ?
#
loop_
_entity_poly.entity_id
_entity_poly.type
_entity_poly.pdbx_seq_one_letter_code
_entity_poly.pdbx_strand_id
1 'polypeptide(L)'
;KTFFEHHSGDPFSSYSFLNALQETNCLDSDSGWIAKCLNHTNGTAIPFFEKLNSQGEFVFDYAWANTFHQYGQAYYPKLVMSVPFTPVDGKRIIGPDDESRSEALTSLINHTEQSEYSSLHALFVEESQKDIFRDLNFIERLDCNYKWQNKSYRSFDDFLDQLNSRHRKNMKKERDYIKNLNIEFEQIEDIKEQDWKDFYLFYSITYAVRGQRPYLTSSFFQSITELNPILIFAHKNGQRIAAALFFQ
;
A
#
# COMPACT_ATOMS: atom_id res chain seq x y z
N LYS A 1 -7.00 15.32 -11.49
CA LYS A 1 -5.53 15.40 -11.53
C LYS A 1 -5.02 16.48 -10.60
N THR A 2 -5.30 17.75 -10.85
CA THR A 2 -4.81 18.90 -10.09
C THR A 2 -5.14 18.84 -8.59
N PHE A 3 -6.27 18.28 -8.22
CA PHE A 3 -6.70 18.15 -6.82
C PHE A 3 -5.82 17.17 -6.02
N PHE A 4 -5.50 16.01 -6.60
CA PHE A 4 -4.63 15.01 -5.97
C PHE A 4 -3.17 15.47 -5.86
N GLU A 5 -2.67 16.23 -6.85
CA GLU A 5 -1.28 16.70 -6.88
C GLU A 5 -0.95 17.69 -5.75
N HIS A 6 -1.94 18.44 -5.23
CA HIS A 6 -1.72 19.41 -4.17
C HIS A 6 -1.88 18.86 -2.74
N HIS A 7 -2.37 17.64 -2.56
CA HIS A 7 -2.79 17.15 -1.24
C HIS A 7 -2.16 15.82 -0.82
N SER A 8 -1.43 15.14 -1.69
CA SER A 8 -0.74 13.89 -1.34
C SER A 8 0.73 14.18 -1.02
N GLY A 9 1.08 14.20 0.24
CA GLY A 9 2.48 14.22 0.69
C GLY A 9 3.16 12.84 0.64
N ASP A 10 2.53 11.87 -0.01
CA ASP A 10 2.89 10.46 -0.04
C ASP A 10 2.72 9.92 -1.47
N PRO A 11 3.73 9.22 -2.02
CA PRO A 11 3.69 8.73 -3.40
C PRO A 11 2.54 7.77 -3.68
N PHE A 12 2.11 6.99 -2.70
CA PHE A 12 1.09 5.94 -2.87
C PHE A 12 -0.34 6.48 -2.94
N SER A 13 -0.60 7.64 -2.34
CA SER A 13 -1.89 8.35 -2.43
C SER A 13 -1.92 9.34 -3.60
N SER A 14 -0.86 9.42 -4.40
CA SER A 14 -0.77 10.32 -5.54
C SER A 14 -1.69 9.90 -6.68
N TYR A 15 -2.12 10.89 -7.49
CA TYR A 15 -2.86 10.59 -8.72
C TYR A 15 -2.06 9.66 -9.64
N SER A 16 -0.76 9.89 -9.82
CA SER A 16 0.09 9.10 -10.70
C SER A 16 0.12 7.63 -10.29
N PHE A 17 0.23 7.33 -8.98
CA PHE A 17 0.22 5.95 -8.49
C PHE A 17 -1.14 5.27 -8.69
N LEU A 18 -2.23 5.93 -8.28
CA LEU A 18 -3.58 5.36 -8.40
C LEU A 18 -4.01 5.20 -9.86
N ASN A 19 -3.66 6.18 -10.72
CA ASN A 19 -3.92 6.11 -12.15
C ASN A 19 -3.10 5.00 -12.82
N ALA A 20 -1.84 4.79 -12.43
CA ALA A 20 -1.02 3.70 -12.93
C ALA A 20 -1.66 2.33 -12.62
N LEU A 21 -2.20 2.13 -11.42
CA LEU A 21 -2.94 0.90 -11.07
C LEU A 21 -4.14 0.67 -12.01
N GLN A 22 -4.90 1.73 -12.33
CA GLN A 22 -6.07 1.65 -13.20
C GLN A 22 -5.68 1.40 -14.66
N GLU A 23 -4.76 2.19 -15.21
CA GLU A 23 -4.38 2.13 -16.63
C GLU A 23 -3.62 0.84 -16.99
N THR A 24 -3.03 0.18 -16.01
CA THR A 24 -2.27 -1.05 -16.23
C THR A 24 -3.02 -2.33 -15.87
N ASN A 25 -4.36 -2.22 -15.71
CA ASN A 25 -5.26 -3.32 -15.39
C ASN A 25 -4.87 -4.09 -14.10
N CYS A 26 -4.38 -3.37 -13.09
CA CYS A 26 -4.24 -3.92 -11.75
C CYS A 26 -5.55 -3.86 -10.96
N LEU A 27 -6.50 -3.01 -11.40
CA LEU A 27 -7.80 -2.78 -10.77
C LEU A 27 -8.92 -3.18 -11.75
N ASP A 28 -9.53 -4.33 -11.51
CA ASP A 28 -10.61 -4.89 -12.32
C ASP A 28 -11.49 -5.86 -11.49
N SER A 29 -12.48 -6.46 -12.13
CA SER A 29 -13.34 -7.47 -11.49
C SER A 29 -12.59 -8.72 -11.09
N ASP A 30 -11.55 -9.12 -11.82
CA ASP A 30 -10.77 -10.33 -11.53
C ASP A 30 -9.87 -10.14 -10.30
N SER A 31 -9.28 -8.95 -10.16
CA SER A 31 -8.55 -8.54 -8.94
C SER A 31 -9.49 -8.31 -7.75
N GLY A 32 -10.77 -8.09 -8.02
CA GLY A 32 -11.78 -7.73 -7.05
C GLY A 32 -11.67 -6.32 -6.51
N TRP A 33 -11.00 -5.42 -7.25
CA TRP A 33 -10.87 -4.00 -6.94
C TRP A 33 -11.47 -3.15 -8.06
N ILE A 34 -12.62 -2.52 -7.81
CA ILE A 34 -13.27 -1.62 -8.76
C ILE A 34 -13.14 -0.19 -8.23
N ALA A 35 -12.36 0.63 -8.92
CA ALA A 35 -12.09 2.00 -8.50
C ALA A 35 -13.33 2.89 -8.58
N LYS A 36 -13.56 3.67 -7.53
CA LYS A 36 -14.62 4.66 -7.38
C LYS A 36 -14.02 5.93 -6.77
N CYS A 37 -14.71 7.04 -6.94
CA CYS A 37 -14.34 8.29 -6.27
C CYS A 37 -15.61 9.09 -5.98
N LEU A 38 -15.78 9.52 -4.73
CA LEU A 38 -16.75 10.53 -4.41
C LEU A 38 -16.10 11.91 -4.53
N ASN A 39 -16.64 12.76 -5.40
CA ASN A 39 -16.27 14.17 -5.50
C ASN A 39 -17.39 15.00 -4.89
N HIS A 40 -17.13 15.56 -3.73
CA HIS A 40 -18.12 16.37 -3.01
C HIS A 40 -18.04 17.84 -3.45
N THR A 41 -19.18 18.52 -3.45
CA THR A 41 -19.31 19.93 -3.90
C THR A 41 -18.51 20.93 -3.08
N ASN A 42 -18.14 20.58 -1.83
CA ASN A 42 -17.30 21.39 -0.95
C ASN A 42 -15.78 21.28 -1.25
N GLY A 43 -15.38 20.65 -2.36
CA GLY A 43 -13.98 20.48 -2.75
C GLY A 43 -13.29 19.28 -2.10
N THR A 44 -14.03 18.35 -1.49
CA THR A 44 -13.48 17.10 -0.93
C THR A 44 -13.61 15.96 -1.91
N ALA A 45 -12.60 15.12 -1.99
CA ALA A 45 -12.62 13.85 -2.74
C ALA A 45 -12.28 12.69 -1.82
N ILE A 46 -13.01 11.58 -2.00
CA ILE A 46 -12.75 10.32 -1.32
C ILE A 46 -12.54 9.25 -2.40
N PRO A 47 -11.29 8.81 -2.65
CA PRO A 47 -11.04 7.61 -3.43
C PRO A 47 -11.44 6.38 -2.61
N PHE A 48 -12.22 5.50 -3.20
CA PHE A 48 -12.61 4.24 -2.57
C PHE A 48 -12.79 3.15 -3.62
N PHE A 49 -12.92 1.93 -3.17
CA PHE A 49 -13.00 0.77 -4.05
C PHE A 49 -14.19 -0.10 -3.64
N GLU A 50 -14.94 -0.53 -4.65
CA GLU A 50 -15.86 -1.65 -4.48
C GLU A 50 -15.04 -2.94 -4.48
N LYS A 51 -15.16 -3.72 -3.42
CA LYS A 51 -14.42 -4.95 -3.20
C LYS A 51 -15.29 -6.17 -3.36
N LEU A 52 -14.89 -7.06 -4.27
CA LEU A 52 -15.55 -8.34 -4.52
C LEU A 52 -14.93 -9.51 -3.73
N ASN A 53 -13.78 -9.28 -3.10
CA ASN A 53 -13.05 -10.19 -2.22
C ASN A 53 -12.10 -9.38 -1.33
N SER A 54 -11.43 -9.99 -0.33
CA SER A 54 -10.47 -9.28 0.56
C SER A 54 -9.00 -9.43 0.13
N GLN A 55 -8.74 -9.87 -1.09
CA GLN A 55 -7.36 -9.98 -1.57
C GLN A 55 -6.73 -8.60 -1.79
N GLY A 56 -5.46 -8.48 -1.41
CA GLY A 56 -4.68 -7.25 -1.59
C GLY A 56 -4.99 -6.11 -0.60
N GLU A 57 -5.87 -6.34 0.39
CA GLU A 57 -6.15 -5.37 1.46
C GLU A 57 -5.11 -5.42 2.59
N PHE A 58 -4.45 -6.56 2.76
CA PHE A 58 -3.53 -6.86 3.88
C PHE A 58 -4.17 -6.70 5.27
N VAL A 59 -5.50 -6.74 5.34
CA VAL A 59 -6.29 -6.81 6.56
C VAL A 59 -7.05 -8.13 6.53
N PHE A 60 -6.82 -8.98 7.56
CA PHE A 60 -7.39 -10.33 7.59
C PHE A 60 -8.79 -10.30 8.21
N ASP A 61 -9.81 -10.17 7.38
CA ASP A 61 -11.22 -10.10 7.78
C ASP A 61 -12.03 -11.37 7.46
N TYR A 62 -11.35 -12.48 7.21
CA TYR A 62 -12.00 -13.76 6.89
C TYR A 62 -13.01 -14.23 7.95
N ALA A 63 -12.77 -13.90 9.23
CA ALA A 63 -13.70 -14.23 10.30
C ALA A 63 -15.05 -13.50 10.12
N TRP A 64 -15.02 -12.25 9.68
CA TRP A 64 -16.23 -11.46 9.36
C TRP A 64 -16.94 -12.04 8.16
N ALA A 65 -16.24 -12.31 7.06
CA ALA A 65 -16.83 -12.91 5.86
C ALA A 65 -17.49 -14.27 6.16
N ASN A 66 -16.83 -15.11 6.96
CA ASN A 66 -17.36 -16.39 7.39
C ASN A 66 -18.62 -16.23 8.27
N THR A 67 -18.63 -15.24 9.17
CA THR A 67 -19.79 -14.97 10.02
C THR A 67 -21.00 -14.53 9.18
N PHE A 68 -20.81 -13.58 8.25
CA PHE A 68 -21.86 -13.18 7.31
C PHE A 68 -22.44 -14.39 6.56
N HIS A 69 -21.56 -15.24 6.03
CA HIS A 69 -21.96 -16.46 5.33
C HIS A 69 -22.77 -17.43 6.23
N GLN A 70 -22.37 -17.61 7.49
CA GLN A 70 -23.08 -18.46 8.46
C GLN A 70 -24.51 -17.96 8.75
N TYR A 71 -24.73 -16.65 8.69
CA TYR A 71 -26.05 -16.02 8.84
C TYR A 71 -26.80 -15.85 7.51
N GLY A 72 -26.30 -16.46 6.41
CA GLY A 72 -26.94 -16.40 5.10
C GLY A 72 -26.87 -15.02 4.44
N GLN A 73 -25.92 -14.17 4.86
CA GLN A 73 -25.73 -12.82 4.33
C GLN A 73 -24.48 -12.75 3.43
N ALA A 74 -24.52 -11.89 2.42
CA ALA A 74 -23.38 -11.60 1.58
C ALA A 74 -22.45 -10.59 2.26
N TYR A 75 -21.15 -10.93 2.38
CA TYR A 75 -20.12 -10.01 2.85
C TYR A 75 -19.58 -9.12 1.72
N TYR A 76 -19.64 -9.58 0.51
CA TYR A 76 -19.27 -8.83 -0.68
C TYR A 76 -20.50 -8.56 -1.55
N PRO A 77 -20.54 -7.42 -2.29
CA PRO A 77 -19.52 -6.37 -2.32
C PRO A 77 -19.52 -5.52 -1.03
N LYS A 78 -18.33 -4.99 -0.68
CA LYS A 78 -18.13 -3.99 0.36
C LYS A 78 -17.37 -2.79 -0.20
N LEU A 79 -17.39 -1.66 0.49
CA LEU A 79 -16.60 -0.49 0.12
C LEU A 79 -15.36 -0.37 1.00
N VAL A 80 -14.22 0.00 0.37
CA VAL A 80 -12.93 0.12 1.06
C VAL A 80 -12.21 1.41 0.63
N MET A 81 -11.84 2.23 1.61
CA MET A 81 -10.91 3.34 1.46
C MET A 81 -9.52 2.87 1.85
N SER A 82 -8.63 2.68 0.88
CA SER A 82 -7.23 2.26 1.09
C SER A 82 -6.39 2.55 -0.15
N VAL A 83 -5.09 2.31 -0.06
CA VAL A 83 -4.25 2.18 -1.25
C VAL A 83 -4.23 0.70 -1.67
N PRO A 84 -4.68 0.34 -2.88
CA PRO A 84 -4.70 -1.05 -3.32
C PRO A 84 -3.30 -1.67 -3.28
N PHE A 85 -3.22 -2.90 -2.81
CA PHE A 85 -2.00 -3.72 -2.75
C PHE A 85 -0.85 -3.12 -1.92
N THR A 86 -1.11 -2.05 -1.15
CA THR A 86 -0.08 -1.27 -0.46
C THR A 86 -0.52 -0.95 0.97
N PRO A 87 -0.06 -1.68 2.00
CA PRO A 87 -0.50 -1.51 3.38
C PRO A 87 0.24 -0.35 4.08
N VAL A 88 0.02 0.87 3.61
CA VAL A 88 0.63 2.10 4.14
C VAL A 88 -0.41 3.01 4.78
N ASP A 89 -0.04 3.67 5.87
CA ASP A 89 -0.87 4.70 6.45
C ASP A 89 -0.92 5.91 5.51
N GLY A 90 -2.08 6.54 5.43
CA GLY A 90 -2.24 7.74 4.62
C GLY A 90 -3.61 8.36 4.78
N LYS A 91 -3.77 9.52 4.20
CA LYS A 91 -5.04 10.24 4.14
C LYS A 91 -6.03 9.45 3.28
N ARG A 92 -7.22 9.21 3.82
CA ARG A 92 -8.30 8.53 3.10
C ARG A 92 -9.34 9.49 2.57
N ILE A 93 -9.35 10.71 3.10
CA ILE A 93 -10.24 11.79 2.71
C ILE A 93 -9.37 13.00 2.35
N ILE A 94 -9.50 13.50 1.14
CA ILE A 94 -8.74 14.63 0.63
C ILE A 94 -9.68 15.81 0.57
N GLY A 95 -9.44 16.85 1.37
CA GLY A 95 -10.31 18.02 1.47
C GLY A 95 -9.63 19.16 2.22
N PRO A 96 -10.22 20.39 2.14
CA PRO A 96 -9.61 21.59 2.67
C PRO A 96 -9.50 21.58 4.21
N ASP A 97 -10.52 21.10 4.90
CA ASP A 97 -10.63 21.10 6.35
C ASP A 97 -11.42 19.88 6.86
N ASP A 98 -11.48 19.70 8.18
CA ASP A 98 -12.10 18.52 8.78
C ASP A 98 -13.64 18.56 8.69
N GLU A 99 -14.26 19.73 8.67
CA GLU A 99 -15.70 19.87 8.48
C GLU A 99 -16.10 19.37 7.09
N SER A 100 -15.43 19.85 6.05
CA SER A 100 -15.65 19.43 4.66
C SER A 100 -15.40 17.93 4.48
N ARG A 101 -14.37 17.37 5.14
CA ARG A 101 -14.06 15.92 5.10
C ARG A 101 -15.16 15.11 5.78
N SER A 102 -15.67 15.58 6.92
CA SER A 102 -16.76 14.94 7.66
C SER A 102 -18.07 14.92 6.86
N GLU A 103 -18.41 16.02 6.19
CA GLU A 103 -19.60 16.10 5.31
C GLU A 103 -19.50 15.11 4.13
N ALA A 104 -18.33 15.05 3.47
CA ALA A 104 -18.11 14.14 2.37
C ALA A 104 -18.17 12.68 2.82
N LEU A 105 -17.58 12.35 3.98
CA LEU A 105 -17.63 10.99 4.55
C LEU A 105 -19.07 10.62 4.93
N THR A 106 -19.85 11.56 5.50
CA THR A 106 -21.28 11.36 5.79
C THR A 106 -22.05 11.03 4.51
N SER A 107 -21.74 11.71 3.41
CA SER A 107 -22.35 11.42 2.10
C SER A 107 -22.02 10.03 1.59
N LEU A 108 -20.77 9.56 1.82
CA LEU A 108 -20.36 8.20 1.45
C LEU A 108 -21.02 7.13 2.34
N ILE A 109 -21.19 7.40 3.64
CA ILE A 109 -21.92 6.53 4.56
C ILE A 109 -23.36 6.37 4.09
N ASN A 110 -24.06 7.47 3.83
CA ASN A 110 -25.44 7.46 3.33
C ASN A 110 -25.56 6.68 2.00
N HIS A 111 -24.62 6.87 1.09
CA HIS A 111 -24.56 6.08 -0.15
C HIS A 111 -24.42 4.59 0.13
N THR A 112 -23.55 4.22 1.08
CA THR A 112 -23.33 2.81 1.44
C THR A 112 -24.61 2.19 2.03
N GLU A 113 -25.30 2.90 2.94
CA GLU A 113 -26.52 2.43 3.59
C GLU A 113 -27.72 2.30 2.63
N GLN A 114 -27.76 3.12 1.58
CA GLN A 114 -28.81 3.09 0.55
C GLN A 114 -28.52 2.10 -0.58
N SER A 115 -27.38 1.44 -0.53
CA SER A 115 -26.91 0.50 -1.57
C SER A 115 -26.86 -0.94 -1.01
N GLU A 116 -26.52 -1.90 -1.87
CA GLU A 116 -26.39 -3.31 -1.48
C GLU A 116 -25.01 -3.66 -0.91
N TYR A 117 -24.20 -2.68 -0.51
CA TYR A 117 -22.91 -2.93 0.11
C TYR A 117 -23.05 -3.40 1.55
N SER A 118 -22.28 -4.42 1.91
CA SER A 118 -22.33 -4.98 3.27
C SER A 118 -21.75 -4.06 4.33
N SER A 119 -20.79 -3.23 3.95
CA SER A 119 -20.03 -2.39 4.89
C SER A 119 -19.13 -1.37 4.17
N LEU A 120 -18.69 -0.36 4.91
CA LEU A 120 -17.68 0.63 4.51
C LEU A 120 -16.48 0.51 5.44
N HIS A 121 -15.29 0.30 4.88
CA HIS A 121 -14.04 0.16 5.60
C HIS A 121 -13.08 1.30 5.25
N ALA A 122 -12.32 1.77 6.24
CA ALA A 122 -11.18 2.66 6.06
C ALA A 122 -9.93 1.98 6.64
N LEU A 123 -8.97 1.64 5.78
CA LEU A 123 -7.78 0.87 6.17
C LEU A 123 -6.57 1.77 6.24
N PHE A 124 -5.68 1.55 7.23
CA PHE A 124 -4.42 2.28 7.40
C PHE A 124 -4.62 3.80 7.40
N VAL A 125 -5.59 4.27 8.18
CA VAL A 125 -5.92 5.70 8.29
C VAL A 125 -4.81 6.42 9.04
N GLU A 126 -4.32 7.53 8.46
CA GLU A 126 -3.37 8.43 9.10
C GLU A 126 -3.95 9.01 10.40
N GLU A 127 -3.11 9.16 11.43
CA GLU A 127 -3.51 9.62 12.76
C GLU A 127 -4.32 10.93 12.72
N SER A 128 -3.93 11.85 11.84
CA SER A 128 -4.59 13.16 11.66
C SER A 128 -6.05 13.08 11.23
N GLN A 129 -6.51 11.95 10.70
CA GLN A 129 -7.91 11.80 10.24
C GLN A 129 -8.74 10.85 11.12
N LYS A 130 -8.16 10.20 12.12
CA LYS A 130 -8.88 9.20 12.91
C LYS A 130 -10.09 9.75 13.65
N ASP A 131 -10.02 10.99 14.16
CA ASP A 131 -11.11 11.58 14.90
C ASP A 131 -12.37 11.78 14.04
N ILE A 132 -12.21 12.11 12.74
CA ILE A 132 -13.34 12.21 11.80
C ILE A 132 -14.11 10.87 11.72
N PHE A 133 -13.39 9.74 11.67
CA PHE A 133 -14.03 8.42 11.63
C PHE A 133 -14.68 8.04 12.96
N ARG A 134 -14.05 8.39 14.10
CA ARG A 134 -14.62 8.15 15.43
C ARG A 134 -15.91 8.94 15.65
N ASP A 135 -15.92 10.21 15.27
CA ASP A 135 -17.09 11.10 15.42
C ASP A 135 -18.29 10.61 14.58
N LEU A 136 -18.00 9.90 13.47
CA LEU A 136 -19.02 9.27 12.62
C LEU A 136 -19.27 7.79 12.98
N ASN A 137 -18.91 7.37 14.19
CA ASN A 137 -19.19 6.04 14.77
C ASN A 137 -18.57 4.85 14.02
N PHE A 138 -17.43 5.04 13.35
CA PHE A 138 -16.68 3.92 12.83
C PHE A 138 -16.10 3.09 13.99
N ILE A 139 -16.17 1.77 13.86
CA ILE A 139 -15.55 0.85 14.81
C ILE A 139 -14.05 0.77 14.52
N GLU A 140 -13.23 1.21 15.48
CA GLU A 140 -11.78 1.13 15.35
C GLU A 140 -11.30 -0.31 15.55
N ARG A 141 -10.51 -0.79 14.57
CA ARG A 141 -9.78 -2.05 14.67
C ARG A 141 -8.29 -1.76 14.68
N LEU A 142 -7.59 -2.31 15.67
CA LEU A 142 -6.13 -2.18 15.78
C LEU A 142 -5.45 -3.44 15.28
N ASP A 143 -4.36 -3.25 14.55
CA ASP A 143 -3.44 -4.31 14.16
C ASP A 143 -2.00 -3.82 14.35
N CYS A 144 -1.02 -4.72 14.28
CA CYS A 144 0.37 -4.42 14.55
C CYS A 144 1.14 -4.27 13.23
N ASN A 145 1.69 -3.08 12.99
CA ASN A 145 2.60 -2.81 11.90
C ASN A 145 3.98 -2.41 12.44
N TYR A 146 5.05 -2.97 11.86
CA TYR A 146 6.41 -2.67 12.26
C TYR A 146 6.99 -1.61 11.32
N LYS A 147 7.31 -0.44 11.89
CA LYS A 147 7.93 0.67 11.16
C LYS A 147 9.35 0.91 11.68
N TRP A 148 10.30 1.00 10.76
CA TRP A 148 11.60 1.54 11.08
C TRP A 148 11.58 3.05 10.88
N GLN A 149 12.04 3.79 11.90
CA GLN A 149 12.15 5.24 11.83
C GLN A 149 13.62 5.64 11.95
N ASN A 150 14.07 6.47 11.03
CA ASN A 150 15.39 7.08 11.14
C ASN A 150 15.39 8.12 12.28
N LYS A 151 16.18 7.86 13.32
CA LYS A 151 16.39 8.77 14.46
C LYS A 151 17.65 9.63 14.26
N SER A 152 17.88 10.08 13.04
CA SER A 152 19.07 10.86 12.66
C SER A 152 20.39 10.09 12.81
N TYR A 153 20.36 8.80 12.51
CA TYR A 153 21.56 7.97 12.51
C TYR A 153 22.54 8.46 11.43
N ARG A 154 23.78 8.68 11.81
CA ARG A 154 24.87 9.09 10.92
C ARG A 154 25.54 7.91 10.24
N SER A 155 25.39 6.73 10.82
CA SER A 155 25.96 5.48 10.33
C SER A 155 25.11 4.28 10.73
N PHE A 156 25.39 3.13 10.13
CA PHE A 156 24.78 1.86 10.56
C PHE A 156 25.21 1.46 11.96
N ASP A 157 26.42 1.81 12.39
CA ASP A 157 26.88 1.54 13.76
C ASP A 157 26.10 2.39 14.78
N ASP A 158 25.79 3.67 14.49
CA ASP A 158 24.91 4.48 15.34
C ASP A 158 23.53 3.82 15.53
N PHE A 159 22.99 3.25 14.46
CA PHE A 159 21.74 2.46 14.57
C PHE A 159 21.91 1.21 15.41
N LEU A 160 22.99 0.46 15.20
CA LEU A 160 23.25 -0.76 15.98
C LEU A 160 23.42 -0.48 17.47
N ASP A 161 23.92 0.69 17.85
CA ASP A 161 24.11 1.08 19.25
C ASP A 161 22.80 1.28 20.01
N GLN A 162 21.69 1.50 19.31
CA GLN A 162 20.34 1.54 19.91
C GLN A 162 19.77 0.16 20.21
N LEU A 163 20.37 -0.90 19.66
CA LEU A 163 19.90 -2.26 19.83
C LEU A 163 20.51 -2.91 21.07
N ASN A 164 19.75 -3.83 21.68
CA ASN A 164 20.35 -4.69 22.70
C ASN A 164 21.47 -5.57 22.10
N SER A 165 22.35 -6.07 22.96
CA SER A 165 23.55 -6.80 22.54
C SER A 165 23.26 -8.02 21.67
N ARG A 166 22.14 -8.73 21.91
CA ARG A 166 21.73 -9.90 21.11
C ARG A 166 21.35 -9.50 19.70
N HIS A 167 20.49 -8.50 19.52
CA HIS A 167 20.06 -8.04 18.19
C HIS A 167 21.22 -7.42 17.43
N ARG A 168 22.05 -6.62 18.10
CA ARG A 168 23.27 -6.05 17.49
C ARG A 168 24.20 -7.14 16.95
N LYS A 169 24.48 -8.17 17.74
CA LYS A 169 25.32 -9.30 17.33
C LYS A 169 24.73 -10.06 16.12
N ASN A 170 23.42 -10.30 16.14
CA ASN A 170 22.76 -11.00 15.04
C ASN A 170 22.83 -10.20 13.74
N MET A 171 22.53 -8.90 13.77
CA MET A 171 22.59 -8.04 12.59
C MET A 171 24.02 -7.95 12.02
N LYS A 172 25.04 -7.81 12.88
CA LYS A 172 26.45 -7.85 12.42
C LYS A 172 26.76 -9.18 11.75
N LYS A 173 26.38 -10.31 12.35
CA LYS A 173 26.59 -11.64 11.78
C LYS A 173 25.92 -11.83 10.43
N GLU A 174 24.68 -11.35 10.27
CA GLU A 174 23.96 -11.44 9.00
C GLU A 174 24.63 -10.61 7.91
N ARG A 175 25.08 -9.39 8.20
CA ARG A 175 25.84 -8.58 7.25
C ARG A 175 27.20 -9.20 6.87
N ASP A 176 27.92 -9.72 7.85
CA ASP A 176 29.20 -10.40 7.59
C ASP A 176 29.00 -11.67 6.73
N TYR A 177 27.90 -12.39 6.96
CA TYR A 177 27.55 -13.54 6.14
C TYR A 177 27.33 -13.13 4.68
N ILE A 178 26.58 -12.07 4.41
CA ILE A 178 26.33 -11.56 3.04
C ILE A 178 27.66 -11.11 2.39
N LYS A 179 28.53 -10.39 3.12
CA LYS A 179 29.85 -10.00 2.61
C LYS A 179 30.71 -11.21 2.21
N ASN A 180 30.68 -12.27 3.02
CA ASN A 180 31.45 -13.50 2.75
C ASN A 180 30.91 -14.29 1.57
N LEU A 181 29.67 -14.03 1.13
CA LEU A 181 29.09 -14.64 -0.08
C LEU A 181 29.46 -13.90 -1.38
N ASN A 182 30.25 -12.83 -1.29
CA ASN A 182 30.60 -11.93 -2.40
C ASN A 182 29.35 -11.41 -3.13
N ILE A 183 28.35 -10.97 -2.34
CA ILE A 183 27.15 -10.32 -2.87
C ILE A 183 27.42 -8.81 -2.90
N GLU A 184 27.26 -8.24 -4.09
CA GLU A 184 27.37 -6.80 -4.35
C GLU A 184 25.98 -6.18 -4.49
N PHE A 185 25.83 -4.91 -4.16
CA PHE A 185 24.57 -4.18 -4.29
C PHE A 185 24.74 -3.03 -5.28
N GLU A 186 23.81 -2.93 -6.22
CA GLU A 186 23.71 -1.86 -7.20
C GLU A 186 22.43 -1.07 -6.96
N GLN A 187 22.54 0.25 -6.76
CA GLN A 187 21.41 1.16 -6.70
C GLN A 187 21.23 1.83 -8.05
N ILE A 188 20.01 1.79 -8.59
CA ILE A 188 19.65 2.37 -9.88
C ILE A 188 18.56 3.42 -9.66
N GLU A 189 18.83 4.65 -10.08
CA GLU A 189 17.87 5.76 -10.07
C GLU A 189 17.36 6.06 -11.49
N ASP A 190 18.22 5.95 -12.51
CA ASP A 190 17.83 6.04 -13.93
C ASP A 190 17.45 4.66 -14.47
N ILE A 191 16.25 4.22 -14.10
CA ILE A 191 15.77 2.87 -14.33
C ILE A 191 15.41 2.67 -15.81
N LYS A 192 16.01 1.67 -16.44
CA LYS A 192 15.77 1.30 -17.84
C LYS A 192 14.71 0.19 -17.94
N GLU A 193 14.19 -0.01 -19.13
CA GLU A 193 13.20 -1.07 -19.41
C GLU A 193 13.67 -2.46 -18.98
N GLN A 194 14.97 -2.76 -19.18
CA GLN A 194 15.52 -4.04 -18.77
C GLN A 194 15.54 -4.22 -17.25
N ASP A 195 15.80 -3.13 -16.51
CA ASP A 195 15.81 -3.17 -15.03
C ASP A 195 14.41 -3.49 -14.50
N TRP A 196 13.36 -2.92 -15.12
CA TRP A 196 11.98 -3.26 -14.79
C TRP A 196 11.63 -4.71 -15.10
N LYS A 197 12.12 -5.26 -16.22
CA LYS A 197 11.92 -6.68 -16.56
C LYS A 197 12.58 -7.61 -15.54
N ASP A 198 13.80 -7.30 -15.14
CA ASP A 198 14.52 -8.09 -14.15
C ASP A 198 13.87 -7.98 -12.77
N PHE A 199 13.44 -6.76 -12.36
CA PHE A 199 12.69 -6.57 -11.12
C PHE A 199 11.38 -7.36 -11.12
N TYR A 200 10.62 -7.28 -12.21
CA TYR A 200 9.34 -7.99 -12.32
C TYR A 200 9.51 -9.52 -12.26
N LEU A 201 10.61 -10.03 -12.77
CA LEU A 201 10.94 -11.46 -12.63
C LEU A 201 11.05 -11.86 -11.15
N PHE A 202 11.82 -11.12 -10.34
CA PHE A 202 11.95 -11.39 -8.90
C PHE A 202 10.63 -11.20 -8.15
N TYR A 203 9.89 -10.15 -8.49
CA TYR A 203 8.56 -9.91 -7.94
C TYR A 203 7.62 -11.09 -8.21
N SER A 204 7.57 -11.57 -9.45
CA SER A 204 6.73 -12.70 -9.86
C SER A 204 7.12 -14.02 -9.19
N ILE A 205 8.42 -14.28 -9.05
CA ILE A 205 8.93 -15.47 -8.35
C ILE A 205 8.45 -15.47 -6.88
N THR A 206 8.43 -14.32 -6.23
CA THR A 206 7.98 -14.20 -4.83
C THR A 206 6.53 -14.68 -4.65
N TYR A 207 5.68 -14.46 -5.63
CA TYR A 207 4.29 -14.96 -5.63
C TYR A 207 4.22 -16.42 -6.06
N ALA A 208 4.93 -16.79 -7.12
CA ALA A 208 4.92 -18.14 -7.67
C ALA A 208 5.33 -19.21 -6.63
N VAL A 209 6.34 -18.93 -5.80
CA VAL A 209 6.77 -19.81 -4.70
C VAL A 209 5.64 -20.07 -3.69
N ARG A 210 4.66 -19.17 -3.59
CA ARG A 210 3.49 -19.29 -2.72
C ARG A 210 2.24 -19.81 -3.44
N GLY A 211 2.37 -20.21 -4.71
CA GLY A 211 1.23 -20.64 -5.54
C GLY A 211 0.24 -19.52 -5.86
N GLN A 212 0.68 -18.26 -5.83
CA GLN A 212 -0.13 -17.08 -6.07
C GLN A 212 0.27 -16.38 -7.37
N ARG A 213 -0.62 -15.55 -7.90
CA ARG A 213 -0.32 -14.64 -9.00
C ARG A 213 0.08 -13.26 -8.45
N PRO A 214 1.00 -12.54 -9.11
CA PRO A 214 1.31 -11.16 -8.78
C PRO A 214 0.07 -10.27 -8.83
N TYR A 215 -0.10 -9.39 -7.84
CA TYR A 215 -1.17 -8.38 -7.87
C TYR A 215 -0.90 -7.27 -8.89
N LEU A 216 0.37 -6.90 -9.05
CA LEU A 216 0.77 -5.80 -9.93
C LEU A 216 1.33 -6.36 -11.24
N THR A 217 1.06 -5.67 -12.35
CA THR A 217 1.52 -6.06 -13.69
C THR A 217 2.92 -5.51 -13.99
N SER A 218 3.60 -6.05 -14.99
CA SER A 218 4.89 -5.51 -15.45
C SER A 218 4.74 -4.06 -15.96
N SER A 219 3.64 -3.74 -16.62
CA SER A 219 3.36 -2.39 -17.11
C SER A 219 3.13 -1.38 -15.98
N PHE A 220 2.60 -1.82 -14.83
CA PHE A 220 2.49 -0.97 -13.67
C PHE A 220 3.86 -0.44 -13.22
N PHE A 221 4.86 -1.32 -13.07
CA PHE A 221 6.19 -0.91 -12.64
C PHE A 221 6.85 0.08 -13.62
N GLN A 222 6.63 -0.07 -14.92
CA GLN A 222 7.10 0.87 -15.91
C GLN A 222 6.40 2.24 -15.80
N SER A 223 5.09 2.24 -15.49
CA SER A 223 4.28 3.47 -15.38
C SER A 223 4.65 4.35 -14.17
N ILE A 224 5.17 3.76 -13.09
CA ILE A 224 5.52 4.49 -11.87
C ILE A 224 6.92 5.13 -11.90
N THR A 225 7.63 5.06 -13.04
CA THR A 225 8.96 5.68 -13.19
C THR A 225 8.95 7.18 -12.87
N GLU A 226 7.85 7.87 -13.17
CA GLU A 226 7.66 9.30 -12.85
C GLU A 226 7.64 9.62 -11.34
N LEU A 227 7.44 8.61 -10.50
CA LEU A 227 7.48 8.76 -9.04
C LEU A 227 8.89 8.67 -8.46
N ASN A 228 9.91 8.69 -9.32
CA ASN A 228 11.32 8.59 -8.95
C ASN A 228 11.65 7.42 -7.99
N PRO A 229 11.23 6.20 -8.32
CA PRO A 229 11.57 5.05 -7.51
C PRO A 229 13.06 4.74 -7.58
N ILE A 230 13.55 4.07 -6.55
CA ILE A 230 14.93 3.55 -6.48
C ILE A 230 14.86 2.04 -6.54
N LEU A 231 15.57 1.43 -7.49
CA LEU A 231 15.79 -0.01 -7.53
C LEU A 231 17.15 -0.34 -6.92
N ILE A 232 17.16 -1.36 -6.06
CA ILE A 232 18.40 -1.96 -5.56
C ILE A 232 18.43 -3.42 -6.00
N PHE A 233 19.48 -3.79 -6.76
CA PHE A 233 19.74 -5.17 -7.12
C PHE A 233 20.88 -5.74 -6.29
N ALA A 234 20.75 -7.01 -5.90
CA ALA A 234 21.85 -7.79 -5.39
C ALA A 234 22.45 -8.63 -6.51
N HIS A 235 23.76 -8.64 -6.60
CA HIS A 235 24.52 -9.37 -7.61
C HIS A 235 25.40 -10.44 -6.99
N LYS A 236 25.51 -11.57 -7.67
CA LYS A 236 26.49 -12.61 -7.37
C LYS A 236 27.08 -13.15 -8.66
N ASN A 237 28.41 -13.17 -8.77
CA ASN A 237 29.12 -13.59 -9.97
C ASN A 237 28.64 -12.86 -11.24
N GLY A 238 28.38 -11.56 -11.14
CA GLY A 238 27.89 -10.73 -12.23
C GLY A 238 26.42 -10.91 -12.63
N GLN A 239 25.66 -11.74 -11.90
CA GLN A 239 24.24 -11.96 -12.17
C GLN A 239 23.36 -11.35 -11.08
N ARG A 240 22.26 -10.71 -11.46
CA ARG A 240 21.20 -10.24 -10.54
C ARG A 240 20.53 -11.44 -9.88
N ILE A 241 20.46 -11.46 -8.55
CA ILE A 241 19.90 -12.57 -7.76
C ILE A 241 18.74 -12.16 -6.88
N ALA A 242 18.58 -10.87 -6.61
CA ALA A 242 17.45 -10.31 -5.86
C ALA A 242 17.26 -8.85 -6.22
N ALA A 243 16.09 -8.30 -5.91
CA ALA A 243 15.79 -6.90 -6.10
C ALA A 243 14.90 -6.34 -4.98
N ALA A 244 14.99 -5.02 -4.75
CA ALA A 244 14.08 -4.27 -3.89
C ALA A 244 13.74 -2.93 -4.54
N LEU A 245 12.50 -2.46 -4.35
CA LEU A 245 11.98 -1.20 -4.84
C LEU A 245 11.66 -0.28 -3.66
N PHE A 246 12.09 0.97 -3.76
CA PHE A 246 11.87 2.01 -2.75
C PHE A 246 11.33 3.27 -3.40
N PHE A 247 10.61 4.08 -2.61
CA PHE A 247 10.21 5.43 -2.92
C PHE A 247 10.79 6.38 -1.87
N GLN A 248 11.13 7.60 -2.30
CA GLN A 248 11.60 8.68 -1.41
C GLN A 248 10.46 9.62 -1.05
#